data_9a0158143627f6ff242573fef37a8a4f
#
_entry.id   9a0158143627f6ff242573fef37a8a4f
#
_cell.length_a   1.000
_cell.length_b   1.000
_cell.length_c   1.000
_cell.angle_alpha   90.00
_cell.angle_beta   90.00
_cell.angle_gamma   90.00
#
_symmetry.space_group_name_H-M   'P 1'
#
loop_
_entity.id
_entity.type
_entity.pdbx_description
1 polymer ?
#
loop_
_entity_poly.entity_id
_entity_poly.type
_entity_poly.pdbx_seq_one_letter_code
_entity_poly.pdbx_strand_id
1 'polypeptide(L)'
;SVIPFEVGRSSSGRVTRGHRFMGARSIEIHTADEYMDKLYDNYVIVDHNKRREKMLSGISAIGKELAATVDAQPRLVEENCFLVEYPVPFYGSFDKAFLELPEEVLTTVMVHHQRYMPVRGSDGKLKPYFVGISNNRATEMGVVVDGNERVLRARFADAAFFWEKDLERPLS
;
A
#
# COMPACT_ATOMS: atom_id res chain seq x y z
N SER A 1 -5.37 1.63 35.60
CA SER A 1 -5.40 3.08 35.88
C SER A 1 -4.80 3.83 34.71
N VAL A 2 -5.32 5.02 34.39
CA VAL A 2 -4.68 5.95 33.44
C VAL A 2 -3.54 6.67 34.17
N ILE A 3 -2.35 6.67 33.61
CA ILE A 3 -1.24 7.48 34.12
C ILE A 3 -1.48 8.92 33.65
N PRO A 4 -1.68 9.89 34.56
CA PRO A 4 -1.94 11.27 34.15
C PRO A 4 -0.66 11.92 33.61
N PHE A 5 -0.73 12.42 32.37
CA PHE A 5 0.31 13.25 31.77
C PHE A 5 -0.28 14.16 30.68
N GLU A 6 0.45 15.21 30.32
CA GLU A 6 0.07 16.15 29.28
C GLU A 6 1.20 16.32 28.26
N VAL A 7 0.83 16.41 26.97
CA VAL A 7 1.75 16.71 25.87
C VAL A 7 1.11 17.80 25.01
N GLY A 8 1.65 19.00 25.07
CA GLY A 8 1.10 20.17 24.39
C GLY A 8 -0.30 20.52 24.88
N ARG A 9 -1.33 20.36 24.05
CA ARG A 9 -2.75 20.60 24.39
C ARG A 9 -3.54 19.32 24.65
N SER A 10 -2.87 18.18 24.69
CA SER A 10 -3.50 16.87 24.88
C SER A 10 -3.16 16.31 26.24
N SER A 11 -4.16 15.87 26.97
CA SER A 11 -4.02 15.15 28.25
C SER A 11 -4.35 13.68 28.07
N SER A 12 -3.70 12.83 28.86
CA SER A 12 -3.99 11.40 28.91
C SER A 12 -5.43 11.14 29.35
N GLY A 13 -6.06 10.09 28.84
CA GLY A 13 -7.45 9.76 29.13
C GLY A 13 -7.78 8.33 28.76
N ARG A 14 -9.08 8.01 28.84
CA ARG A 14 -9.63 6.70 28.48
C ARG A 14 -10.24 6.67 27.09
N VAL A 15 -10.21 7.78 26.36
CA VAL A 15 -10.84 7.88 25.05
C VAL A 15 -9.79 7.87 23.95
N THR A 16 -9.96 6.97 23.01
CA THR A 16 -9.17 6.89 21.77
C THR A 16 -10.07 6.97 20.54
N ARG A 17 -9.51 6.82 19.37
CA ARG A 17 -10.21 6.87 18.08
C ARG A 17 -9.87 5.63 17.27
N GLY A 18 -10.85 5.15 16.50
CA GLY A 18 -10.65 4.16 15.47
C GLY A 18 -10.10 4.76 14.18
N HIS A 19 -10.05 3.94 13.16
CA HIS A 19 -9.64 4.36 11.82
C HIS A 19 -10.48 5.55 11.33
N ARG A 20 -9.82 6.55 10.76
CA ARG A 20 -10.42 7.85 10.43
C ARG A 20 -11.70 7.76 9.59
N PHE A 21 -11.78 6.81 8.66
CA PHE A 21 -12.91 6.66 7.73
C PHE A 21 -13.81 5.47 8.03
N MET A 22 -13.30 4.42 8.69
CA MET A 22 -14.00 3.16 8.90
C MET A 22 -14.38 2.92 10.36
N GLY A 23 -13.68 3.52 11.31
CA GLY A 23 -13.85 3.29 12.74
C GLY A 23 -14.66 4.39 13.44
N ALA A 24 -15.00 4.13 14.69
CA ALA A 24 -15.66 5.11 15.56
C ALA A 24 -14.73 6.28 15.88
N ARG A 25 -15.30 7.49 15.95
CA ARG A 25 -14.56 8.72 16.30
C ARG A 25 -14.19 8.80 17.78
N SER A 26 -14.86 8.01 18.63
CA SER A 26 -14.65 7.99 20.06
C SER A 26 -14.84 6.57 20.58
N ILE A 27 -13.83 6.01 21.21
CA ILE A 27 -13.83 4.67 21.76
C ILE A 27 -13.34 4.79 23.21
N GLU A 28 -14.20 4.41 24.15
CA GLU A 28 -13.81 4.40 25.56
C GLU A 28 -13.09 3.10 25.92
N ILE A 29 -11.94 3.21 26.56
CA ILE A 29 -11.09 2.12 27.03
C ILE A 29 -11.19 2.01 28.55
N HIS A 30 -11.80 0.97 29.05
CA HIS A 30 -11.98 0.76 30.48
C HIS A 30 -10.78 0.05 31.10
N THR A 31 -10.21 -0.93 30.37
CA THR A 31 -9.05 -1.72 30.80
C THR A 31 -7.96 -1.70 29.73
N ALA A 32 -6.72 -1.97 30.12
CA ALA A 32 -5.61 -2.08 29.16
C ALA A 32 -5.77 -3.28 28.22
N ASP A 33 -6.36 -4.36 28.73
CA ASP A 33 -6.48 -5.62 27.98
C ASP A 33 -7.43 -5.50 26.77
N GLU A 34 -8.47 -4.65 26.87
CA GLU A 34 -9.44 -4.45 25.78
C GLU A 34 -8.94 -3.49 24.70
N TYR A 35 -7.79 -2.79 24.91
CA TYR A 35 -7.31 -1.74 24.02
C TYR A 35 -7.09 -2.24 22.59
N MET A 36 -6.37 -3.34 22.43
CA MET A 36 -6.03 -3.86 21.11
C MET A 36 -7.25 -4.39 20.37
N ASP A 37 -8.16 -5.06 21.06
CA ASP A 37 -9.38 -5.63 20.48
C ASP A 37 -10.34 -4.52 20.05
N LYS A 38 -10.57 -3.53 20.89
CA LYS A 38 -11.41 -2.38 20.56
C LYS A 38 -10.88 -1.59 19.36
N LEU A 39 -9.56 -1.43 19.25
CA LEU A 39 -8.97 -0.79 18.08
C LEU A 39 -9.07 -1.67 16.84
N TYR A 40 -8.88 -2.98 16.95
CA TYR A 40 -9.07 -3.92 15.85
C TYR A 40 -10.50 -3.89 15.30
N ASP A 41 -11.52 -3.90 16.18
CA ASP A 41 -12.93 -3.79 15.83
C ASP A 41 -13.27 -2.45 15.15
N ASN A 42 -12.39 -1.46 15.34
CA ASN A 42 -12.49 -0.13 14.74
C ASN A 42 -11.42 0.12 13.65
N TYR A 43 -10.98 -0.96 13.00
CA TYR A 43 -10.07 -0.95 11.84
C TYR A 43 -8.70 -0.31 12.12
N VAL A 44 -8.16 -0.52 13.30
CA VAL A 44 -6.78 -0.16 13.64
C VAL A 44 -6.06 -1.39 14.19
N ILE A 45 -5.10 -1.90 13.44
CA ILE A 45 -4.26 -3.02 13.87
C ILE A 45 -3.02 -2.44 14.52
N VAL A 46 -2.99 -2.39 15.85
CA VAL A 46 -1.90 -1.80 16.64
C VAL A 46 -0.59 -2.57 16.49
N ASP A 47 -0.67 -3.90 16.57
CA ASP A 47 0.48 -4.78 16.41
C ASP A 47 0.95 -4.79 14.94
N HIS A 48 2.14 -4.25 14.70
CA HIS A 48 2.71 -4.17 13.36
C HIS A 48 3.01 -5.56 12.75
N ASN A 49 3.27 -6.60 13.56
CA ASN A 49 3.46 -7.96 13.06
C ASN A 49 2.16 -8.52 12.52
N LYS A 50 1.06 -8.42 13.28
CA LYS A 50 -0.28 -8.81 12.81
C LYS A 50 -0.71 -8.00 11.58
N ARG A 51 -0.37 -6.74 11.52
CA ARG A 51 -0.64 -5.88 10.37
C ARG A 51 0.13 -6.34 9.14
N ARG A 52 1.41 -6.69 9.29
CA ARG A 52 2.26 -7.27 8.24
C ARG A 52 1.72 -8.62 7.76
N GLU A 53 1.35 -9.52 8.67
CA GLU A 53 0.77 -10.82 8.34
C GLU A 53 -0.51 -10.68 7.50
N LYS A 54 -1.41 -9.80 7.92
CA LYS A 54 -2.63 -9.50 7.16
C LYS A 54 -2.32 -8.98 5.76
N MET A 55 -1.37 -8.07 5.64
CA MET A 55 -0.94 -7.52 4.35
C MET A 55 -0.35 -8.60 3.45
N LEU A 56 0.59 -9.42 3.94
CA LEU A 56 1.22 -10.49 3.18
C LEU A 56 0.22 -11.57 2.76
N SER A 57 -0.73 -11.90 3.62
CA SER A 57 -1.82 -12.83 3.29
C SER A 57 -2.65 -12.33 2.09
N GLY A 58 -3.02 -11.05 2.09
CA GLY A 58 -3.76 -10.45 0.97
C GLY A 58 -2.94 -10.35 -0.32
N ILE A 59 -1.64 -10.00 -0.22
CA ILE A 59 -0.72 -10.02 -1.36
C ILE A 59 -0.62 -11.43 -1.97
N SER A 60 -0.49 -12.45 -1.11
CA SER A 60 -0.44 -13.85 -1.55
C SER A 60 -1.73 -14.30 -2.26
N ALA A 61 -2.89 -13.83 -1.77
CA ALA A 61 -4.18 -14.13 -2.42
C ALA A 61 -4.24 -13.52 -3.83
N ILE A 62 -3.80 -12.26 -4.00
CA ILE A 62 -3.71 -11.60 -5.30
C ILE A 62 -2.76 -12.35 -6.23
N GLY A 63 -1.59 -12.79 -5.76
CA GLY A 63 -0.66 -13.58 -6.56
C GLY A 63 -1.27 -14.87 -7.09
N LYS A 64 -2.06 -15.56 -6.26
CA LYS A 64 -2.81 -16.76 -6.67
C LYS A 64 -3.89 -16.45 -7.71
N GLU A 65 -4.66 -15.38 -7.52
CA GLU A 65 -5.70 -14.94 -8.43
C GLU A 65 -5.13 -14.61 -9.82
N LEU A 66 -3.99 -13.92 -9.87
CA LEU A 66 -3.31 -13.53 -11.12
C LEU A 66 -2.46 -14.68 -11.73
N ALA A 67 -2.39 -15.83 -11.09
CA ALA A 67 -1.45 -16.91 -11.44
C ALA A 67 -0.02 -16.36 -11.67
N ALA A 68 0.47 -15.56 -10.70
CA ALA A 68 1.69 -14.77 -10.81
C ALA A 68 2.38 -14.61 -9.45
N THR A 69 3.62 -14.15 -9.47
CA THR A 69 4.38 -13.82 -8.26
C THR A 69 4.36 -12.30 -8.05
N VAL A 70 4.00 -11.86 -6.87
CA VAL A 70 4.13 -10.45 -6.47
C VAL A 70 5.51 -10.23 -5.87
N ASP A 71 6.26 -9.26 -6.39
CA ASP A 71 7.60 -8.91 -5.89
C ASP A 71 7.48 -8.05 -4.62
N ALA A 72 7.12 -8.72 -3.52
CA ALA A 72 6.92 -8.11 -2.22
C ALA A 72 8.27 -8.00 -1.47
N GLN A 73 9.14 -7.11 -1.93
CA GLN A 73 10.44 -6.85 -1.30
C GLN A 73 10.28 -6.50 0.18
N PRO A 74 11.11 -7.06 1.09
CA PRO A 74 10.95 -6.86 2.54
C PRO A 74 10.90 -5.39 2.96
N ARG A 75 11.75 -4.54 2.37
CA ARG A 75 11.76 -3.10 2.63
C ARG A 75 10.44 -2.43 2.22
N LEU A 76 9.92 -2.76 1.04
CA LEU A 76 8.67 -2.19 0.53
C LEU A 76 7.45 -2.63 1.37
N VAL A 77 7.45 -3.88 1.81
CA VAL A 77 6.44 -4.42 2.75
C VAL A 77 6.50 -3.65 4.06
N GLU A 78 7.70 -3.42 4.61
CA GLU A 78 7.91 -2.68 5.85
C GLU A 78 7.41 -1.24 5.72
N GLU A 79 7.83 -0.52 4.67
CA GLU A 79 7.38 0.85 4.41
C GLU A 79 5.85 0.93 4.35
N ASN A 80 5.19 0.07 3.58
CA ASN A 80 3.74 0.04 3.49
C ASN A 80 3.07 -0.31 4.83
N CYS A 81 3.66 -1.22 5.60
CA CYS A 81 3.14 -1.63 6.91
C CYS A 81 3.03 -0.47 7.90
N PHE A 82 3.97 0.49 7.85
CA PHE A 82 3.95 1.66 8.72
C PHE A 82 3.18 2.85 8.17
N LEU A 83 2.75 2.81 6.91
CA LEU A 83 1.92 3.84 6.30
C LEU A 83 0.41 3.63 6.52
N VAL A 84 0.01 2.44 6.94
CA VAL A 84 -1.41 2.07 7.06
C VAL A 84 -1.74 1.56 8.46
N GLU A 85 -2.97 1.78 8.91
CA GLU A 85 -3.51 1.25 10.16
C GLU A 85 -4.23 -0.09 9.94
N TYR A 86 -4.84 -0.26 8.76
CA TYR A 86 -5.57 -1.45 8.35
C TYR A 86 -5.31 -1.76 6.88
N PRO A 87 -4.33 -2.61 6.56
CA PRO A 87 -3.92 -2.86 5.19
C PRO A 87 -5.00 -3.58 4.39
N VAL A 88 -5.32 -3.02 3.23
CA VAL A 88 -6.20 -3.59 2.21
C VAL A 88 -5.41 -3.69 0.91
N PRO A 89 -4.78 -4.83 0.63
CA PRO A 89 -4.11 -5.04 -0.65
C PRO A 89 -5.10 -5.00 -1.81
N PHE A 90 -4.70 -4.37 -2.89
CA PHE A 90 -5.43 -4.35 -4.15
C PHE A 90 -4.45 -4.47 -5.31
N TYR A 91 -4.93 -4.83 -6.48
CA TYR A 91 -4.13 -4.76 -7.70
C TYR A 91 -4.82 -3.92 -8.76
N GLY A 92 -4.01 -3.38 -9.64
CA GLY A 92 -4.44 -2.70 -10.84
C GLY A 92 -3.59 -3.14 -12.03
N SER A 93 -3.94 -2.65 -13.20
CA SER A 93 -3.28 -2.93 -14.46
C SER A 93 -2.75 -1.67 -15.11
N PHE A 94 -1.87 -1.85 -16.08
CA PHE A 94 -1.40 -0.77 -16.96
C PHE A 94 -1.30 -1.27 -18.39
N ASP A 95 -1.20 -0.35 -19.34
CA ASP A 95 -1.12 -0.68 -20.76
C ASP A 95 0.15 -1.51 -21.04
N LYS A 96 -0.04 -2.64 -21.73
CA LYS A 96 1.04 -3.56 -22.11
C LYS A 96 2.11 -2.90 -22.97
N ALA A 97 1.77 -1.84 -23.69
CA ALA A 97 2.72 -1.08 -24.49
C ALA A 97 3.90 -0.53 -23.64
N PHE A 98 3.67 -0.22 -22.36
CA PHE A 98 4.75 0.21 -21.47
C PHE A 98 5.79 -0.88 -21.20
N LEU A 99 5.47 -2.16 -21.41
CA LEU A 99 6.44 -3.26 -21.24
C LEU A 99 7.57 -3.24 -22.31
N GLU A 100 7.49 -2.38 -23.31
CA GLU A 100 8.57 -2.12 -24.26
C GLU A 100 9.68 -1.24 -23.66
N LEU A 101 9.38 -0.52 -22.58
CA LEU A 101 10.39 0.22 -21.81
C LEU A 101 11.28 -0.74 -21.00
N PRO A 102 12.52 -0.33 -20.69
CA PRO A 102 13.34 -1.12 -19.78
C PRO A 102 12.64 -1.41 -18.46
N GLU A 103 12.74 -2.65 -18.02
CA GLU A 103 12.06 -3.10 -16.79
C GLU A 103 12.48 -2.27 -15.56
N GLU A 104 13.74 -1.86 -15.50
CA GLU A 104 14.29 -1.04 -14.42
C GLU A 104 13.58 0.31 -14.32
N VAL A 105 13.19 0.91 -15.44
CA VAL A 105 12.44 2.17 -15.47
C VAL A 105 11.06 1.98 -14.85
N LEU A 106 10.34 0.94 -15.28
CA LEU A 106 9.00 0.64 -14.78
C LEU A 106 9.02 0.28 -13.28
N THR A 107 9.94 -0.58 -12.88
CA THR A 107 10.07 -1.01 -11.48
C THR A 107 10.48 0.14 -10.58
N THR A 108 11.35 1.03 -11.03
CA THR A 108 11.72 2.25 -10.29
C THR A 108 10.50 3.13 -10.03
N VAL A 109 9.69 3.39 -11.05
CA VAL A 109 8.46 4.18 -10.89
C VAL A 109 7.48 3.50 -9.93
N MET A 110 7.25 2.20 -10.09
CA MET A 110 6.33 1.46 -9.21
C MET A 110 6.83 1.46 -7.75
N VAL A 111 8.06 1.04 -7.51
CA VAL A 111 8.58 0.80 -6.17
C VAL A 111 8.91 2.11 -5.45
N HIS A 112 9.71 2.98 -6.08
CA HIS A 112 10.24 4.16 -5.39
C HIS A 112 9.28 5.35 -5.38
N HIS A 113 8.47 5.52 -6.44
CA HIS A 113 7.58 6.67 -6.53
C HIS A 113 6.18 6.37 -5.99
N GLN A 114 5.66 5.14 -6.17
CA GLN A 114 4.29 4.79 -5.82
C GLN A 114 4.18 3.77 -4.68
N ARG A 115 5.28 3.14 -4.27
CA ARG A 115 5.31 2.03 -3.30
C ARG A 115 4.43 0.84 -3.72
N TYR A 116 4.31 0.64 -5.02
CA TYR A 116 3.63 -0.52 -5.58
C TYR A 116 4.60 -1.68 -5.76
N MET A 117 4.07 -2.89 -5.67
CA MET A 117 4.81 -4.13 -5.85
C MET A 117 4.62 -4.61 -7.29
N PRO A 118 5.70 -4.83 -8.05
CA PRO A 118 5.63 -5.40 -9.39
C PRO A 118 5.07 -6.83 -9.36
N VAL A 119 4.42 -7.24 -10.45
CA VAL A 119 3.90 -8.60 -10.62
C VAL A 119 4.65 -9.30 -11.73
N ARG A 120 5.13 -10.52 -11.47
CA ARG A 120 5.93 -11.30 -12.39
C ARG A 120 5.24 -12.60 -12.80
N GLY A 121 5.40 -12.97 -14.06
CA GLY A 121 4.96 -14.26 -14.56
C GLY A 121 5.83 -15.42 -14.07
N SER A 122 5.44 -16.65 -14.40
CA SER A 122 6.24 -17.86 -14.12
C SER A 122 7.57 -17.89 -14.87
N ASP A 123 7.68 -17.12 -15.94
CA ASP A 123 8.91 -16.88 -16.71
C ASP A 123 9.82 -15.79 -16.10
N GLY A 124 9.45 -15.24 -14.97
CA GLY A 124 10.15 -14.15 -14.26
C GLY A 124 9.94 -12.76 -14.86
N LYS A 125 9.30 -12.65 -16.02
CA LYS A 125 9.08 -11.35 -16.69
C LYS A 125 7.99 -10.53 -16.02
N LEU A 126 8.14 -9.21 -16.08
CA LEU A 126 7.15 -8.27 -15.58
C LEU A 126 5.82 -8.44 -16.32
N LYS A 127 4.73 -8.51 -15.57
CA LYS A 127 3.36 -8.49 -16.09
C LYS A 127 2.77 -7.07 -16.00
N PRO A 128 1.76 -6.73 -16.79
CA PRO A 128 1.15 -5.41 -16.79
C PRO A 128 0.20 -5.23 -15.60
N TYR A 129 0.66 -5.60 -14.41
CA TYR A 129 -0.06 -5.48 -13.15
C TYR A 129 0.84 -4.92 -12.06
N PHE A 130 0.21 -4.28 -11.08
CA PHE A 130 0.88 -3.83 -9.85
C PHE A 130 -0.01 -4.15 -8.65
N VAL A 131 0.61 -4.30 -7.49
CA VAL A 131 -0.10 -4.45 -6.22
C VAL A 131 0.19 -3.24 -5.35
N GLY A 132 -0.86 -2.62 -4.85
CA GLY A 132 -0.80 -1.52 -3.88
C GLY A 132 -1.45 -1.89 -2.57
N ILE A 133 -1.19 -1.07 -1.54
CA ILE A 133 -1.80 -1.22 -0.21
C ILE A 133 -2.63 0.03 0.09
N SER A 134 -3.93 -0.14 0.22
CA SER A 134 -4.83 0.91 0.68
C SER A 134 -4.96 0.88 2.20
N ASN A 135 -5.12 2.05 2.82
CA ASN A 135 -5.50 2.18 4.23
C ASN A 135 -7.02 2.25 4.41
N ASN A 136 -7.79 2.06 3.36
CA ASN A 136 -9.24 2.18 3.40
C ASN A 136 -9.88 0.98 2.68
N ARG A 137 -10.88 0.38 3.32
CA ARG A 137 -11.78 -0.56 2.69
C ARG A 137 -12.89 0.26 2.02
N ALA A 138 -12.57 0.87 0.87
CA ALA A 138 -13.56 1.63 0.12
C ALA A 138 -14.76 0.75 -0.23
N THR A 139 -15.96 1.32 -0.14
CA THR A 139 -17.20 0.66 -0.56
C THR A 139 -17.13 0.34 -2.07
N GLU A 140 -16.37 1.14 -2.81
CA GLU A 140 -16.12 1.01 -4.24
C GLU A 140 -14.61 0.93 -4.50
N MET A 141 -14.04 -0.25 -4.28
CA MET A 141 -12.61 -0.48 -4.57
C MET A 141 -12.24 -0.19 -6.03
N GLY A 142 -13.17 -0.33 -6.97
CA GLY A 142 -12.97 0.05 -8.37
C GLY A 142 -12.50 1.49 -8.55
N VAL A 143 -13.08 2.44 -7.82
CA VAL A 143 -12.68 3.86 -7.87
C VAL A 143 -11.24 4.06 -7.37
N VAL A 144 -10.85 3.30 -6.33
CA VAL A 144 -9.47 3.32 -5.82
C VAL A 144 -8.50 2.78 -6.86
N VAL A 145 -8.82 1.63 -7.47
CA VAL A 145 -8.01 1.01 -8.53
C VAL A 145 -7.86 1.95 -9.72
N ASP A 146 -8.97 2.46 -10.26
CA ASP A 146 -8.97 3.39 -11.41
C ASP A 146 -8.13 4.64 -11.16
N GLY A 147 -8.23 5.20 -9.94
CA GLY A 147 -7.43 6.34 -9.53
C GLY A 147 -5.93 6.05 -9.55
N ASN A 148 -5.53 4.90 -9.02
CA ASN A 148 -4.14 4.47 -8.97
C ASN A 148 -3.59 4.09 -10.36
N GLU A 149 -4.38 3.41 -11.20
CA GLU A 149 -4.03 3.12 -12.59
C GLU A 149 -3.78 4.40 -13.41
N ARG A 150 -4.63 5.42 -13.21
CA ARG A 150 -4.47 6.72 -13.87
C ARG A 150 -3.17 7.42 -13.46
N VAL A 151 -2.85 7.40 -12.16
CA VAL A 151 -1.60 7.98 -11.65
C VAL A 151 -0.40 7.23 -12.24
N LEU A 152 -0.42 5.90 -12.20
CA LEU A 152 0.68 5.10 -12.73
C LEU A 152 0.88 5.30 -14.23
N ARG A 153 -0.22 5.37 -15.01
CA ARG A 153 -0.17 5.67 -16.45
C ARG A 153 0.52 7.01 -16.73
N ALA A 154 0.18 8.06 -15.98
CA ALA A 154 0.83 9.36 -16.13
C ALA A 154 2.33 9.29 -15.84
N ARG A 155 2.73 8.59 -14.77
CA ARG A 155 4.13 8.41 -14.41
C ARG A 155 4.92 7.59 -15.44
N PHE A 156 4.31 6.56 -16.01
CA PHE A 156 4.94 5.78 -17.08
C PHE A 156 5.06 6.57 -18.38
N ALA A 157 4.09 7.42 -18.72
CA ALA A 157 4.17 8.30 -19.88
C ALA A 157 5.32 9.33 -19.71
N ASP A 158 5.47 9.92 -18.52
CA ASP A 158 6.59 10.80 -18.20
C ASP A 158 7.93 10.06 -18.35
N ALA A 159 8.02 8.86 -17.77
CA ALA A 159 9.24 8.05 -17.84
C ALA A 159 9.60 7.64 -19.29
N ALA A 160 8.61 7.28 -20.12
CA ALA A 160 8.78 6.98 -21.53
C ALA A 160 9.34 8.19 -22.30
N PHE A 161 8.75 9.36 -22.06
CA PHE A 161 9.23 10.61 -22.69
C PHE A 161 10.69 10.91 -22.37
N PHE A 162 11.08 10.79 -21.09
CA PHE A 162 12.48 11.02 -20.69
C PHE A 162 13.41 9.95 -21.25
N TRP A 163 13.01 8.69 -21.25
CA TRP A 163 13.78 7.60 -21.85
C TRP A 163 14.04 7.84 -23.35
N GLU A 164 13.03 8.22 -24.12
CA GLU A 164 13.19 8.55 -25.55
C GLU A 164 14.14 9.73 -25.74
N LYS A 165 14.03 10.78 -24.92
CA LYS A 165 14.91 11.96 -24.98
C LYS A 165 16.37 11.63 -24.64
N ASP A 166 16.60 10.73 -23.69
CA ASP A 166 17.95 10.30 -23.34
C ASP A 166 18.59 9.47 -24.48
N LEU A 167 17.81 8.68 -25.20
CA LEU A 167 18.29 7.94 -26.37
C LEU A 167 18.65 8.86 -27.55
N GLU A 168 18.01 10.02 -27.69
CA GLU A 168 18.32 11.01 -28.74
C GLU A 168 19.66 11.74 -28.47
N ARG A 169 20.16 11.72 -27.25
CA ARG A 169 21.40 12.42 -26.85
C ARG A 169 22.47 11.40 -26.44
N PRO A 170 23.41 11.05 -27.36
CA PRO A 170 24.54 10.22 -26.95
C PRO A 170 25.34 10.95 -25.85
N LEU A 171 25.69 10.21 -24.80
CA LEU A 171 26.58 10.69 -23.75
C LEU A 171 27.92 11.07 -24.40
N SER A 172 28.25 12.35 -24.37
CA SER A 172 29.54 12.90 -24.83
C SER A 172 30.62 12.71 -23.77
#